data_44efa074a3c89464726ad41bcf7017bc
#
_entry.id   44efa074a3c89464726ad41bcf7017bc
#
_cell.length_a   1.000
_cell.length_b   1.000
_cell.length_c   1.000
_cell.angle_alpha   90.00
_cell.angle_beta   90.00
_cell.angle_gamma   90.00
#
_symmetry.space_group_name_H-M   'P 1'
#
loop_
_entity.id
_entity.type
_entity.pdbx_description
1 polymer ?
#
loop_
_entity_poly.entity_id
_entity_poly.type
_entity_poly.pdbx_seq_one_letter_code
_entity_poly.pdbx_strand_id
1 'polypeptide(L)'
;MPKDVTVESFELDHTIVKAPYVRLISEEVGPKGDIITNFDIRLIQPNENSIDTGGLHTIEHLLAKLIRQRIDGLIDCSPFGCRTGFHMIMWGKQDPTEIAKVIKSSLEAIANEITWEDVPGTTIESCGNYKDHSLHSAKEWAKLILSLIHISEPTRLDVI
;
A
#
# COMPACT_ATOMS: atom_id res chain seq x y z
N MET A 1 -17.66 13.76 -29.41
CA MET A 1 -16.21 13.64 -29.19
C MET A 1 -15.94 13.27 -27.75
N PRO A 2 -15.12 12.25 -27.50
CA PRO A 2 -14.67 11.98 -26.13
C PRO A 2 -13.92 13.21 -25.61
N LYS A 3 -14.08 13.51 -24.33
CA LYS A 3 -13.29 14.59 -23.71
C LYS A 3 -11.89 14.08 -23.33
N ASP A 4 -10.91 14.96 -23.37
CA ASP A 4 -9.57 14.65 -22.89
C ASP A 4 -9.62 14.42 -21.38
N VAL A 5 -8.94 13.38 -20.93
CA VAL A 5 -8.91 12.98 -19.51
C VAL A 5 -7.47 12.81 -19.09
N THR A 6 -7.13 13.43 -17.97
CA THR A 6 -5.85 13.24 -17.31
C THR A 6 -6.03 12.26 -16.16
N VAL A 7 -5.17 11.25 -16.12
CA VAL A 7 -5.12 10.28 -15.01
C VAL A 7 -3.89 10.61 -14.18
N GLU A 8 -4.10 11.00 -12.91
CA GLU A 8 -3.02 11.51 -12.06
C GLU A 8 -1.84 10.55 -11.96
N SER A 9 -2.09 9.25 -11.80
CA SER A 9 -1.01 8.28 -11.66
C SER A 9 -0.13 8.16 -12.92
N PHE A 10 -0.62 8.58 -14.07
CA PHE A 10 0.16 8.60 -15.31
C PHE A 10 0.97 9.90 -15.48
N GLU A 11 0.63 10.94 -14.71
CA GLU A 11 1.34 12.22 -14.73
C GLU A 11 2.56 12.21 -13.80
N LEU A 12 2.62 11.28 -12.85
CA LEU A 12 3.78 11.11 -11.98
C LEU A 12 4.98 10.62 -12.80
N ASP A 13 6.10 11.33 -12.70
CA ASP A 13 7.34 10.85 -13.31
C ASP A 13 7.96 9.75 -12.45
N HIS A 14 7.74 8.50 -12.88
CA HIS A 14 8.21 7.31 -12.17
C HIS A 14 9.73 7.15 -12.22
N THR A 15 10.44 7.96 -13.00
CA THR A 15 11.91 7.88 -13.09
C THR A 15 12.61 8.71 -12.03
N ILE A 16 11.92 9.68 -11.41
CA ILE A 16 12.54 10.58 -10.44
C ILE A 16 12.13 10.32 -8.99
N VAL A 17 11.05 9.58 -8.75
CA VAL A 17 10.62 9.22 -7.39
C VAL A 17 11.57 8.21 -6.76
N LYS A 18 11.67 8.23 -5.43
CA LYS A 18 12.49 7.28 -4.66
C LYS A 18 11.65 6.56 -3.63
N ALA A 19 11.38 5.29 -3.89
CA ALA A 19 10.67 4.43 -2.96
C ALA A 19 11.60 3.97 -1.82
N PRO A 20 11.04 3.59 -0.65
CA PRO A 20 9.61 3.63 -0.32
C PRO A 20 9.14 5.03 0.11
N TYR A 21 7.89 5.35 -0.21
CA TYR A 21 7.29 6.62 0.17
C TYR A 21 5.76 6.53 0.31
N VAL A 22 5.18 7.51 1.00
CA VAL A 22 3.75 7.79 1.02
C VAL A 22 3.52 9.16 0.37
N ARG A 23 2.69 9.20 -0.65
CA ARG A 23 2.39 10.43 -1.39
C ARG A 23 0.89 10.70 -1.35
N LEU A 24 0.52 11.91 -0.93
CA LEU A 24 -0.85 12.38 -1.05
C LEU A 24 -1.15 12.65 -2.53
N ILE A 25 -2.08 11.89 -3.09
CA ILE A 25 -2.52 12.07 -4.48
C ILE A 25 -3.52 13.21 -4.58
N SER A 26 -4.60 13.13 -3.79
CA SER A 26 -5.68 14.12 -3.85
C SER A 26 -6.58 14.04 -2.63
N GLU A 27 -7.29 15.14 -2.40
CA GLU A 27 -8.47 15.17 -1.53
C GLU A 27 -9.68 15.42 -2.44
N GLU A 28 -10.67 14.53 -2.37
CA GLU A 28 -11.89 14.67 -3.15
C GLU A 28 -13.04 15.04 -2.21
N VAL A 29 -13.85 16.03 -2.64
CA VAL A 29 -15.02 16.46 -1.88
C VAL A 29 -16.26 15.96 -2.58
N GLY A 30 -17.07 15.17 -1.88
CA GLY A 30 -18.32 14.65 -2.42
C GLY A 30 -19.43 15.71 -2.44
N PRO A 31 -20.57 15.41 -3.14
CA PRO A 31 -21.68 16.37 -3.29
C PRO A 31 -22.27 16.84 -1.96
N LYS A 32 -22.13 16.07 -0.90
CA LYS A 32 -22.66 16.40 0.43
C LYS A 32 -21.58 16.87 1.40
N GLY A 33 -20.38 17.17 0.90
CA GLY A 33 -19.28 17.72 1.68
C GLY A 33 -18.37 16.70 2.33
N ASP A 34 -18.63 15.41 2.23
CA ASP A 34 -17.70 14.38 2.72
C ASP A 34 -16.42 14.41 1.92
N ILE A 35 -15.30 14.14 2.60
CA ILE A 35 -13.97 14.16 2.02
C ILE A 35 -13.45 12.74 1.92
N ILE A 36 -12.79 12.44 0.80
CA ILE A 36 -12.01 11.21 0.58
C ILE A 36 -10.58 11.62 0.27
N THR A 37 -9.62 10.95 0.91
CA THR A 37 -8.19 11.21 0.67
C THR A 37 -7.58 10.00 0.01
N ASN A 38 -6.78 10.22 -1.04
CA ASN A 38 -6.12 9.19 -1.83
C ASN A 38 -4.61 9.24 -1.62
N PHE A 39 -3.99 8.08 -1.43
CA PHE A 39 -2.55 7.95 -1.24
C PHE A 39 -1.92 6.96 -2.20
N ASP A 40 -0.73 7.28 -2.65
CA ASP A 40 0.20 6.40 -3.36
C ASP A 40 1.17 5.84 -2.31
N ILE A 41 1.02 4.57 -1.99
CA ILE A 41 1.92 3.85 -1.08
C ILE A 41 2.88 3.08 -1.96
N ARG A 42 4.03 3.69 -2.24
CA ARG A 42 5.02 3.09 -3.14
C ARG A 42 6.07 2.37 -2.32
N LEU A 43 6.14 1.06 -2.45
CA LEU A 43 7.00 0.22 -1.62
C LEU A 43 8.31 -0.14 -2.33
N ILE A 44 8.26 -0.32 -3.64
CA ILE A 44 9.38 -0.79 -4.47
C ILE A 44 9.69 0.27 -5.53
N GLN A 45 10.96 0.45 -5.82
CA GLN A 45 11.40 1.42 -6.83
C GLN A 45 10.82 1.07 -8.21
N PRO A 46 10.05 2.00 -8.82
CA PRO A 46 9.48 1.77 -10.15
C PRO A 46 10.55 1.43 -11.18
N ASN A 47 10.23 0.46 -12.04
CA ASN A 47 11.06 0.01 -13.16
C ASN A 47 12.39 -0.63 -12.77
N GLU A 48 12.67 -0.82 -11.48
CA GLU A 48 13.84 -1.56 -11.01
C GLU A 48 13.46 -2.98 -10.56
N ASN A 49 12.31 -3.11 -9.89
CA ASN A 49 11.85 -4.40 -9.42
C ASN A 49 10.33 -4.39 -9.28
N SER A 50 9.74 -5.54 -9.00
CA SER A 50 8.31 -5.67 -8.71
C SER A 50 8.09 -6.85 -7.78
N ILE A 51 7.07 -6.73 -6.92
CA ILE A 51 6.71 -7.80 -6.00
C ILE A 51 6.06 -8.93 -6.80
N ASP A 52 6.46 -10.18 -6.52
CA ASP A 52 5.82 -11.34 -7.14
C ASP A 52 4.34 -11.42 -6.78
N THR A 53 3.53 -12.05 -7.64
CA THR A 53 2.08 -12.04 -7.49
C THR A 53 1.61 -12.66 -6.17
N GLY A 54 2.21 -13.77 -5.76
CA GLY A 54 1.85 -14.44 -4.50
C GLY A 54 2.17 -13.60 -3.27
N GLY A 55 3.34 -12.97 -3.24
CA GLY A 55 3.74 -12.08 -2.15
C GLY A 55 2.86 -10.84 -2.10
N LEU A 56 2.60 -10.23 -3.24
CA LEU A 56 1.73 -9.06 -3.36
C LEU A 56 0.31 -9.35 -2.86
N HIS A 57 -0.25 -10.47 -3.28
CA HIS A 57 -1.60 -10.90 -2.88
C HIS A 57 -1.70 -11.10 -1.36
N THR A 58 -0.69 -11.72 -0.77
CA THR A 58 -0.64 -11.92 0.68
C THR A 58 -0.50 -10.58 1.41
N ILE A 59 0.36 -9.68 0.93
CA ILE A 59 0.48 -8.33 1.49
C ILE A 59 -0.84 -7.58 1.40
N GLU A 60 -1.54 -7.66 0.27
CA GLU A 60 -2.85 -7.02 0.10
C GLU A 60 -3.85 -7.46 1.18
N HIS A 61 -4.00 -8.77 1.38
CA HIS A 61 -4.91 -9.30 2.40
C HIS A 61 -4.49 -8.89 3.81
N LEU A 62 -3.20 -8.90 4.09
CA LEU A 62 -2.68 -8.49 5.39
C LEU A 62 -2.87 -7.00 5.64
N LEU A 63 -2.60 -6.15 4.67
CA LEU A 63 -2.80 -4.71 4.80
C LEU A 63 -4.26 -4.36 5.02
N ALA A 64 -5.19 -5.06 4.36
CA ALA A 64 -6.62 -4.85 4.57
C ALA A 64 -7.01 -5.00 6.04
N LYS A 65 -6.41 -5.95 6.74
CA LYS A 65 -6.63 -6.20 8.17
C LYS A 65 -5.79 -5.27 9.05
N LEU A 66 -4.49 -5.21 8.80
CA LEU A 66 -3.54 -4.51 9.67
C LEU A 66 -3.79 -3.00 9.70
N ILE A 67 -4.12 -2.41 8.56
CA ILE A 67 -4.43 -0.98 8.50
C ILE A 67 -5.70 -0.69 9.32
N ARG A 68 -6.73 -1.51 9.18
CA ARG A 68 -7.99 -1.32 9.92
C ARG A 68 -7.84 -1.49 11.42
N GLN A 69 -6.82 -2.23 11.86
CA GLN A 69 -6.49 -2.35 13.28
C GLN A 69 -5.78 -1.11 13.83
N ARG A 70 -5.22 -0.26 12.97
CA ARG A 70 -4.34 0.85 13.34
C ARG A 70 -4.93 2.23 13.12
N ILE A 71 -5.87 2.35 12.19
CA ILE A 71 -6.50 3.62 11.85
C ILE A 71 -7.91 3.37 11.35
N ASP A 72 -8.82 4.29 11.68
CA ASP A 72 -10.20 4.26 11.19
C ASP A 72 -10.28 4.92 9.81
N GLY A 73 -11.30 4.52 9.05
CA GLY A 73 -11.65 5.20 7.81
C GLY A 73 -11.06 4.61 6.54
N LEU A 74 -10.42 3.45 6.60
CA LEU A 74 -9.94 2.81 5.38
C LEU A 74 -11.13 2.37 4.51
N ILE A 75 -11.16 2.86 3.26
CA ILE A 75 -12.11 2.42 2.25
C ILE A 75 -11.52 1.26 1.47
N ASP A 76 -10.31 1.43 0.97
CA ASP A 76 -9.64 0.40 0.16
C ASP A 76 -8.12 0.60 0.18
N CYS A 77 -7.40 -0.52 0.04
CA CYS A 77 -5.96 -0.52 -0.17
C CYS A 77 -5.66 -1.64 -1.17
N SER A 78 -5.47 -1.29 -2.43
CA SER A 78 -5.35 -2.22 -3.54
C SER A 78 -4.03 -2.04 -4.27
N PRO A 79 -3.40 -3.13 -4.75
CA PRO A 79 -2.13 -3.03 -5.44
C PRO A 79 -2.24 -2.33 -6.79
N PHE A 80 -1.20 -1.58 -7.16
CA PHE A 80 -1.03 -1.12 -8.53
C PHE A 80 -0.70 -2.30 -9.45
N GLY A 81 -1.16 -2.24 -10.70
CA GLY A 81 -0.90 -3.28 -11.68
C GLY A 81 0.58 -3.53 -11.95
N CYS A 82 1.43 -2.53 -11.75
CA CYS A 82 2.88 -2.65 -11.89
C CYS A 82 3.55 -3.38 -10.71
N ARG A 83 2.81 -3.67 -9.66
CA ARG A 83 3.27 -4.42 -8.48
C ARG A 83 4.43 -3.74 -7.72
N THR A 84 4.42 -2.41 -7.69
CA THR A 84 5.42 -1.62 -6.94
C THR A 84 4.85 -0.96 -5.70
N GLY A 85 3.55 -1.03 -5.50
CA GLY A 85 2.89 -0.44 -4.34
C GLY A 85 1.38 -0.57 -4.39
N PHE A 86 0.72 0.28 -3.60
CA PHE A 86 -0.72 0.21 -3.36
C PHE A 86 -1.37 1.59 -3.46
N HIS A 87 -2.60 1.61 -3.95
CA HIS A 87 -3.48 2.76 -3.87
C HIS A 87 -4.33 2.64 -2.59
N MET A 88 -4.26 3.63 -1.72
CA MET A 88 -4.98 3.64 -0.45
C MET A 88 -6.00 4.77 -0.45
N ILE A 89 -7.24 4.43 -0.15
CA ILE A 89 -8.37 5.37 -0.13
C ILE A 89 -8.93 5.43 1.29
N MET A 90 -9.05 6.65 1.83
CA MET A 90 -9.47 6.90 3.20
C MET A 90 -10.66 7.86 3.26
N TRP A 91 -11.58 7.61 4.18
CA TRP A 91 -12.55 8.63 4.57
C TRP A 91 -11.86 9.76 5.33
N GLY A 92 -12.32 10.98 5.09
CA GLY A 92 -11.89 12.16 5.81
C GLY A 92 -10.55 12.72 5.31
N LYS A 93 -10.16 13.82 5.92
CA LYS A 93 -8.88 14.46 5.69
C LYS A 93 -7.82 13.75 6.52
N GLN A 94 -6.82 13.20 5.86
CA GLN A 94 -5.80 12.37 6.50
C GLN A 94 -4.41 13.02 6.37
N ASP A 95 -3.62 12.88 7.42
CA ASP A 95 -2.24 13.36 7.46
C ASP A 95 -1.31 12.30 6.84
N PRO A 96 -0.55 12.62 5.78
CA PRO A 96 0.40 11.68 5.16
C PRO A 96 1.41 11.09 6.15
N THR A 97 1.84 11.85 7.15
CA THR A 97 2.79 11.38 8.17
C THR A 97 2.18 10.28 9.03
N GLU A 98 0.91 10.42 9.40
CA GLU A 98 0.20 9.37 10.15
C GLU A 98 -0.02 8.12 9.30
N ILE A 99 -0.32 8.29 8.01
CA ILE A 99 -0.43 7.17 7.08
C ILE A 99 0.91 6.44 6.96
N ALA A 100 2.01 7.16 6.85
CA ALA A 100 3.36 6.56 6.80
C ALA A 100 3.65 5.72 8.04
N LYS A 101 3.28 6.19 9.23
CA LYS A 101 3.44 5.43 10.48
C LYS A 101 2.61 4.15 10.48
N VAL A 102 1.38 4.21 10.00
CA VAL A 102 0.48 3.05 9.91
C VAL A 102 1.05 2.00 8.95
N ILE A 103 1.54 2.43 7.80
CA ILE A 103 2.14 1.52 6.81
C ILE A 103 3.41 0.88 7.37
N LYS A 104 4.29 1.66 7.98
CA LYS A 104 5.51 1.13 8.59
C LYS A 104 5.20 0.10 9.68
N SER A 105 4.28 0.42 10.58
CA SER A 105 3.84 -0.50 11.64
C SER A 105 3.23 -1.78 11.06
N SER A 106 2.45 -1.67 9.99
CA SER A 106 1.87 -2.83 9.31
C SER A 106 2.95 -3.72 8.69
N LEU A 107 3.95 -3.12 8.05
CA LEU A 107 5.08 -3.87 7.48
C LEU A 107 5.91 -4.56 8.56
N GLU A 108 6.10 -3.90 9.70
CA GLU A 108 6.80 -4.51 10.86
C GLU A 108 6.04 -5.75 11.36
N ALA A 109 4.72 -5.67 11.45
CA ALA A 109 3.90 -6.83 11.82
C ALA A 109 4.04 -7.97 10.81
N ILE A 110 4.00 -7.68 9.51
CA ILE A 110 4.19 -8.70 8.47
C ILE A 110 5.56 -9.36 8.60
N ALA A 111 6.61 -8.56 8.76
CA ALA A 111 7.98 -9.06 8.84
C ALA A 111 8.22 -9.95 10.06
N ASN A 112 7.65 -9.61 11.22
CA ASN A 112 8.06 -10.16 12.50
C ASN A 112 7.00 -10.98 13.24
N GLU A 113 5.70 -10.77 13.00
CA GLU A 113 4.65 -11.31 13.85
C GLU A 113 3.69 -12.26 13.15
N ILE A 114 3.42 -12.05 11.86
CA ILE A 114 2.37 -12.76 11.13
C ILE A 114 2.77 -14.20 10.86
N THR A 115 1.84 -15.12 11.14
CA THR A 115 1.92 -16.51 10.71
C THR A 115 0.84 -16.77 9.65
N TRP A 116 0.88 -17.95 9.02
CA TRP A 116 -0.10 -18.27 7.97
C TRP A 116 -1.55 -18.22 8.47
N GLU A 117 -1.78 -18.62 9.71
CA GLU A 117 -3.11 -18.59 10.35
C GLU A 117 -3.66 -17.17 10.47
N ASP A 118 -2.80 -16.17 10.47
CA ASP A 118 -3.21 -14.77 10.55
C ASP A 118 -3.63 -14.16 9.22
N VAL A 119 -3.33 -14.82 8.10
CA VAL A 119 -3.65 -14.30 6.76
C VAL A 119 -5.14 -14.52 6.46
N PRO A 120 -5.92 -13.45 6.29
CA PRO A 120 -7.35 -13.59 6.00
C PRO A 120 -7.59 -13.91 4.53
N GLY A 121 -8.76 -14.48 4.23
CA GLY A 121 -9.23 -14.63 2.85
C GLY A 121 -8.45 -15.66 2.04
N THR A 122 -8.00 -16.76 2.65
CA THR A 122 -7.17 -17.78 1.98
C THR A 122 -7.93 -19.04 1.59
N THR A 123 -9.25 -18.97 1.54
CA THR A 123 -10.10 -20.10 1.15
C THR A 123 -10.75 -19.85 -0.21
N ILE A 124 -11.20 -20.92 -0.85
CA ILE A 124 -11.87 -20.83 -2.15
C ILE A 124 -13.13 -19.96 -2.10
N GLU A 125 -13.82 -19.95 -0.95
CA GLU A 125 -15.03 -19.16 -0.76
C GLU A 125 -14.73 -17.66 -0.55
N SER A 126 -13.57 -17.34 0.00
CA SER A 126 -13.22 -15.98 0.41
C SER A 126 -12.35 -15.23 -0.58
N CYS A 127 -11.82 -15.89 -1.59
CA CYS A 127 -10.87 -15.29 -2.53
C CYS A 127 -11.03 -15.86 -3.93
N GLY A 128 -10.93 -15.01 -4.94
CA GLY A 128 -11.04 -15.41 -6.34
C GLY A 128 -9.84 -16.20 -6.87
N ASN A 129 -8.71 -16.16 -6.19
CA ASN A 129 -7.51 -16.92 -6.54
C ASN A 129 -6.76 -17.32 -5.27
N TYR A 130 -7.40 -18.12 -4.45
CA TYR A 130 -6.94 -18.43 -3.10
C TYR A 130 -5.61 -19.19 -3.04
N LYS A 131 -5.17 -19.79 -4.14
CA LYS A 131 -3.90 -20.53 -4.20
C LYS A 131 -2.69 -19.65 -4.46
N ASP A 132 -2.88 -18.45 -5.00
CA ASP A 132 -1.78 -17.55 -5.34
C ASP A 132 -1.40 -16.67 -4.14
N HIS A 133 -0.86 -17.31 -3.11
CA HIS A 133 -0.36 -16.66 -1.91
C HIS A 133 1.04 -17.12 -1.56
N SER A 134 1.85 -16.23 -0.99
CA SER A 134 3.16 -16.57 -0.43
C SER A 134 3.44 -15.70 0.79
N LEU A 135 3.27 -16.27 1.97
CA LEU A 135 3.64 -15.58 3.21
C LEU A 135 5.15 -15.38 3.30
N HIS A 136 5.93 -16.37 2.89
CA HIS A 136 7.38 -16.24 2.85
C HIS A 136 7.82 -15.03 2.03
N SER A 137 7.29 -14.90 0.83
CA SER A 137 7.60 -13.77 -0.06
C SER A 137 7.13 -12.45 0.57
N ALA A 138 5.92 -12.40 1.12
CA ALA A 138 5.40 -11.21 1.78
C ALA A 138 6.31 -10.74 2.92
N LYS A 139 6.78 -11.67 3.75
CA LYS A 139 7.70 -11.37 4.85
C LYS A 139 9.06 -10.86 4.36
N GLU A 140 9.62 -11.50 3.33
CA GLU A 140 10.91 -11.10 2.78
C GLU A 140 10.82 -9.71 2.13
N TRP A 141 9.75 -9.40 1.40
CA TRP A 141 9.52 -8.06 0.87
C TRP A 141 9.36 -7.03 1.98
N ALA A 142 8.59 -7.33 3.01
CA ALA A 142 8.42 -6.43 4.15
C ALA A 142 9.76 -6.10 4.82
N LYS A 143 10.60 -7.11 5.03
CA LYS A 143 11.94 -6.92 5.59
C LYS A 143 12.82 -6.04 4.70
N LEU A 144 12.80 -6.28 3.40
CA LEU A 144 13.56 -5.47 2.44
C LEU A 144 13.10 -4.01 2.45
N ILE A 145 11.80 -3.78 2.38
CA ILE A 145 11.23 -2.42 2.39
C ILE A 145 11.63 -1.69 3.68
N LEU A 146 11.50 -2.35 4.83
CA LEU A 146 11.89 -1.78 6.11
C LEU A 146 13.38 -1.44 6.16
N SER A 147 14.24 -2.27 5.56
CA SER A 147 15.68 -2.00 5.50
C SER A 147 15.99 -0.75 4.68
N LEU A 148 15.24 -0.49 3.62
CA LEU A 148 15.40 0.72 2.79
C LEU A 148 14.96 1.97 3.53
N ILE A 149 13.91 1.88 4.34
CA ILE A 149 13.47 2.98 5.21
C ILE A 149 14.58 3.32 6.22
N HIS A 150 15.18 2.32 6.84
CA HIS A 150 16.23 2.52 7.84
C HIS A 150 17.54 3.06 7.28
N ILE A 151 17.79 2.91 5.98
CA ILE A 151 18.97 3.47 5.33
C ILE A 151 18.81 4.99 5.13
N SER A 152 17.67 5.44 4.61
CA SER A 152 17.44 6.83 4.26
C SER A 152 16.84 7.65 5.40
N GLU A 153 15.91 7.08 6.15
CA GLU A 153 15.19 7.69 7.27
C GLU A 153 14.93 6.61 8.33
N PRO A 154 15.81 6.47 9.32
CA PRO A 154 15.73 5.35 10.28
C PRO A 154 14.41 5.21 11.03
N THR A 155 13.60 6.24 11.11
CA THR A 155 12.40 6.27 11.95
C THR A 155 11.09 6.31 11.18
N ARG A 156 11.10 6.53 9.86
CA ARG A 156 9.86 6.71 9.09
C ARG A 156 10.04 6.47 7.59
N LEU A 157 8.92 6.26 6.89
CA LEU A 157 8.82 6.37 5.44
C LEU A 157 8.94 7.83 5.01
N ASP A 158 9.48 8.07 3.83
CA ASP A 158 9.45 9.39 3.22
C ASP A 158 8.01 9.79 2.89
N VAL A 159 7.72 11.07 3.05
CA VAL A 159 6.42 11.67 2.73
C VAL A 159 6.62 12.70 1.65
N ILE A 160 5.89 12.55 0.54
CA ILE A 160 5.95 13.49 -0.59
C ILE A 160 4.58 13.89 -1.10
#